data_f2ae0810f85662d79c03fda04ffaa139
#
_entry.id   f2ae0810f85662d79c03fda04ffaa139
#
_cell.length_a   1.000
_cell.length_b   1.000
_cell.length_c   1.000
_cell.angle_alpha   90.00
_cell.angle_beta   90.00
_cell.angle_gamma   90.00
#
_symmetry.space_group_name_H-M   'P 1'
#
loop_
_entity.id
_entity.type
_entity.pdbx_description
1 polymer ?
#
loop_
_entity_poly.entity_id
_entity_poly.type
_entity_poly.pdbx_seq_one_letter_code
_entity_poly.pdbx_strand_id
1 'polypeptide(L)'
;MWQAMGVCVALCALFFFLMAGGMRREKQWKGAVRLTAQVTGLEYRKTWVDSSTIDGDRSSTLITLRCLWEGQPFTLQKEFRGIRPSLCQGDRVPIVYLKSQGACAPWKEVRSLWPVWGLLGALCGGSAVALLFQGRNILAALSDYTVEYPNLPGTALCLIIGIACAAGGFAFVRTLLGDAIRAFTAPLAWGLQKLLGRLEEVPARCEGWINKSDGDGGSDTYPLFSFWESGRMSYWIPPTVQSRHNFQPGNQYTLYRDRKGRYSLQPSLSDVLCMPFALIPLSFFLMMAASLVLTAAAMFGMAGWGLVYFFSHP
;
A
#
# COMPACT_ATOMS: atom_id res chain seq x y z
N MET A 1 -33.38 12.37 -1.60
CA MET A 1 -33.31 11.99 -0.18
C MET A 1 -33.15 10.49 0.02
N TRP A 2 -34.10 9.65 -0.42
CA TRP A 2 -34.05 8.19 -0.21
C TRP A 2 -32.80 7.51 -0.80
N GLN A 3 -32.33 7.94 -1.97
CA GLN A 3 -31.10 7.41 -2.58
C GLN A 3 -29.86 7.75 -1.73
N ALA A 4 -29.72 8.99 -1.26
CA ALA A 4 -28.61 9.39 -0.40
C ALA A 4 -28.61 8.62 0.93
N MET A 5 -29.77 8.45 1.54
CA MET A 5 -29.95 7.65 2.75
C MET A 5 -29.56 6.17 2.49
N GLY A 6 -30.01 5.60 1.38
CA GLY A 6 -29.65 4.22 0.99
C GLY A 6 -28.14 4.03 0.84
N VAL A 7 -27.43 4.98 0.22
CA VAL A 7 -25.97 4.97 0.11
C VAL A 7 -25.32 5.04 1.50
N CYS A 8 -25.76 5.95 2.37
CA CYS A 8 -25.21 6.05 3.73
C CYS A 8 -25.39 4.75 4.53
N VAL A 9 -26.55 4.11 4.42
CA VAL A 9 -26.83 2.82 5.09
C VAL A 9 -25.95 1.71 4.55
N ALA A 10 -25.78 1.63 3.24
CA ALA A 10 -24.92 0.64 2.60
C ALA A 10 -23.45 0.80 3.01
N LEU A 11 -22.93 2.04 3.02
CA LEU A 11 -21.57 2.34 3.47
C LEU A 11 -21.39 2.06 4.97
N CYS A 12 -22.38 2.39 5.79
CA CYS A 12 -22.40 2.08 7.22
C CYS A 12 -22.26 0.56 7.44
N ALA A 13 -23.07 -0.25 6.76
CA ALA A 13 -23.01 -1.70 6.84
C ALA A 13 -21.64 -2.25 6.39
N LEU A 14 -21.10 -1.75 5.29
CA LEU A 14 -19.77 -2.12 4.78
C LEU A 14 -18.67 -1.82 5.81
N PHE A 15 -18.64 -0.61 6.38
CA PHE A 15 -17.62 -0.22 7.34
C PHE A 15 -17.72 -1.00 8.66
N PHE A 16 -18.92 -1.31 9.13
CA PHE A 16 -19.09 -2.18 10.30
C PHE A 16 -18.66 -3.63 10.02
N PHE A 17 -18.90 -4.13 8.82
CA PHE A 17 -18.41 -5.44 8.40
C PHE A 17 -16.86 -5.50 8.40
N LEU A 18 -16.21 -4.47 7.83
CA LEU A 18 -14.75 -4.35 7.84
C LEU A 18 -14.20 -4.21 9.27
N MET A 19 -14.87 -3.44 10.13
CA MET A 19 -14.54 -3.30 11.54
C MET A 19 -14.62 -4.67 12.25
N ALA A 20 -15.72 -5.39 12.08
CA ALA A 20 -15.90 -6.71 12.70
C ALA A 20 -14.83 -7.72 12.27
N GLY A 21 -14.46 -7.74 10.98
CA GLY A 21 -13.35 -8.54 10.45
C GLY A 21 -12.01 -8.18 11.11
N GLY A 22 -11.74 -6.88 11.25
CA GLY A 22 -10.54 -6.37 11.92
C GLY A 22 -10.48 -6.74 13.40
N MET A 23 -11.58 -6.59 14.12
CA MET A 23 -11.70 -6.96 15.54
C MET A 23 -11.50 -8.46 15.77
N ARG A 24 -12.10 -9.33 14.91
CA ARG A 24 -11.89 -10.77 14.97
C ARG A 24 -10.43 -11.15 14.82
N ARG A 25 -9.74 -10.53 13.86
CA ARG A 25 -8.30 -10.74 13.64
C ARG A 25 -7.48 -10.34 14.85
N GLU A 26 -7.71 -9.14 15.41
CA GLU A 26 -6.99 -8.67 16.58
C GLU A 26 -7.27 -9.54 17.81
N LYS A 27 -8.51 -10.00 17.99
CA LYS A 27 -8.89 -10.92 19.08
C LYS A 27 -8.15 -12.26 19.02
N GLN A 28 -7.88 -12.78 17.81
CA GLN A 28 -7.09 -14.02 17.63
C GLN A 28 -5.65 -13.86 18.13
N TRP A 29 -5.10 -12.64 18.07
CA TRP A 29 -3.75 -12.32 18.52
C TRP A 29 -3.71 -11.64 19.89
N LYS A 30 -4.79 -11.72 20.65
CA LYS A 30 -4.84 -11.17 22.01
C LYS A 30 -3.84 -11.91 22.91
N GLY A 31 -2.95 -11.15 23.56
CA GLY A 31 -1.87 -11.72 24.40
C GLY A 31 -0.62 -12.12 23.60
N ALA A 32 -0.59 -11.88 22.32
CA ALA A 32 0.64 -12.06 21.54
C ALA A 32 1.67 -10.97 21.84
N VAL A 33 2.92 -11.35 21.86
CA VAL A 33 4.05 -10.46 22.18
C VAL A 33 4.77 -10.06 20.90
N ARG A 34 5.19 -8.82 20.84
CA ARG A 34 6.04 -8.30 19.76
C ARG A 34 7.48 -8.70 20.01
N LEU A 35 8.07 -9.33 19.02
CA LEU A 35 9.47 -9.75 19.03
C LEU A 35 10.16 -9.27 17.76
N THR A 36 11.46 -9.08 17.85
CA THR A 36 12.31 -8.92 16.67
C THR A 36 13.01 -10.26 16.44
N ALA A 37 12.67 -10.90 15.32
CA ALA A 37 13.27 -12.14 14.90
C ALA A 37 14.40 -11.90 13.91
N GLN A 38 15.44 -12.71 13.96
CA GLN A 38 16.49 -12.74 12.96
C GLN A 38 16.24 -13.91 12.00
N VAL A 39 16.26 -13.66 10.71
CA VAL A 39 16.16 -14.69 9.67
C VAL A 39 17.47 -15.49 9.68
N THR A 40 17.40 -16.77 10.03
CA THR A 40 18.55 -17.67 10.07
C THR A 40 18.60 -18.66 8.92
N GLY A 41 17.47 -18.89 8.25
CA GLY A 41 17.36 -19.76 7.09
C GLY A 41 16.24 -19.30 6.17
N LEU A 42 16.47 -19.49 4.88
CA LEU A 42 15.49 -19.28 3.81
C LEU A 42 15.57 -20.47 2.86
N GLU A 43 14.45 -21.13 2.66
CA GLU A 43 14.31 -22.22 1.70
C GLU A 43 13.17 -21.87 0.74
N TYR A 44 13.47 -21.88 -0.56
CA TYR A 44 12.50 -21.59 -1.61
C TYR A 44 12.01 -22.89 -2.22
N ARG A 45 10.73 -23.21 -1.96
CA ARG A 45 10.04 -24.36 -2.56
C ARG A 45 9.36 -23.90 -3.84
N LYS A 46 10.08 -24.11 -4.96
CA LYS A 46 9.66 -23.70 -6.30
C LYS A 46 8.77 -24.80 -6.89
N THR A 47 7.55 -24.44 -7.30
CA THR A 47 6.68 -25.30 -8.10
C THR A 47 6.80 -24.86 -9.55
N TRP A 48 7.33 -25.73 -10.40
CA TRP A 48 7.52 -25.44 -11.82
C TRP A 48 6.26 -25.75 -12.61
N VAL A 49 5.85 -24.85 -13.51
CA VAL A 49 4.80 -25.08 -14.50
C VAL A 49 5.41 -25.74 -15.75
N ASP A 50 6.57 -25.25 -16.15
CA ASP A 50 7.40 -25.75 -17.26
C ASP A 50 8.88 -25.60 -16.91
N SER A 51 9.78 -25.90 -17.85
CA SER A 51 11.25 -25.84 -17.64
C SER A 51 11.77 -24.42 -17.28
N SER A 52 10.98 -23.38 -17.52
CA SER A 52 11.38 -21.98 -17.38
C SER A 52 10.44 -21.15 -16.52
N THR A 53 9.26 -21.66 -16.19
CA THR A 53 8.20 -20.90 -15.51
C THR A 53 7.85 -21.53 -14.17
N ILE A 54 7.91 -20.72 -13.12
CA ILE A 54 7.56 -21.07 -11.74
C ILE A 54 6.15 -20.56 -11.46
N ASP A 55 5.30 -21.43 -10.91
CA ASP A 55 4.01 -21.03 -10.39
C ASP A 55 4.19 -20.23 -9.08
N GLY A 56 4.01 -18.93 -9.15
CA GLY A 56 4.18 -18.05 -8.00
C GLY A 56 3.14 -18.27 -6.91
N ASP A 57 1.95 -18.73 -7.25
CA ASP A 57 0.85 -18.93 -6.31
C ASP A 57 0.97 -20.28 -5.56
N ARG A 58 1.55 -21.30 -6.21
CA ARG A 58 1.81 -22.62 -5.61
C ARG A 58 3.17 -22.75 -4.98
N SER A 59 4.10 -21.85 -5.30
CA SER A 59 5.43 -21.81 -4.67
C SER A 59 5.34 -21.25 -3.26
N SER A 60 6.30 -21.60 -2.41
CA SER A 60 6.36 -21.10 -1.04
C SER A 60 7.79 -20.78 -0.61
N THR A 61 7.90 -19.96 0.43
CA THR A 61 9.17 -19.63 1.09
C THR A 61 9.07 -20.07 2.53
N LEU A 62 9.89 -21.05 2.92
CA LEU A 62 10.05 -21.47 4.31
C LEU A 62 11.12 -20.60 4.96
N ILE A 63 10.73 -19.84 5.99
CA ILE A 63 11.62 -18.94 6.72
C ILE A 63 11.88 -19.53 8.10
N THR A 64 13.14 -19.65 8.45
CA THR A 64 13.59 -20.02 9.80
C THR A 64 14.00 -18.74 10.52
N LEU A 65 13.31 -18.48 11.63
CA LEU A 65 13.45 -17.27 12.44
C LEU A 65 14.05 -17.64 13.80
N ARG A 66 15.10 -16.94 14.21
CA ARG A 66 15.63 -17.02 15.57
C ARG A 66 15.14 -15.83 16.38
N CYS A 67 14.50 -16.12 17.50
CA CYS A 67 13.92 -15.13 18.40
C CYS A 67 14.54 -15.24 19.79
N LEU A 68 14.47 -14.14 20.54
CA LEU A 68 14.79 -14.12 21.97
C LEU A 68 13.51 -13.84 22.76
N TRP A 69 13.17 -14.73 23.69
CA TRP A 69 12.05 -14.55 24.60
C TRP A 69 12.52 -14.77 26.05
N GLU A 70 12.35 -13.77 26.87
CA GLU A 70 12.81 -13.79 28.28
C GLU A 70 14.29 -14.23 28.43
N GLY A 71 15.13 -13.82 27.48
CA GLY A 71 16.54 -14.18 27.45
C GLY A 71 16.85 -15.57 26.86
N GLN A 72 15.85 -16.40 26.61
CA GLN A 72 16.00 -17.73 26.00
C GLN A 72 15.87 -17.67 24.47
N PRO A 73 16.85 -18.16 23.72
CA PRO A 73 16.75 -18.25 22.28
C PRO A 73 15.83 -19.41 21.88
N PHE A 74 14.93 -19.15 20.95
CA PHE A 74 14.12 -20.20 20.32
C PHE A 74 14.01 -19.99 18.81
N THR A 75 13.68 -21.05 18.08
CA THR A 75 13.60 -21.05 16.63
C THR A 75 12.17 -21.30 16.21
N LEU A 76 11.68 -20.51 15.25
CA LEU A 76 10.38 -20.68 14.62
C LEU A 76 10.57 -20.92 13.14
N GLN A 77 9.73 -21.77 12.57
CA GLN A 77 9.62 -21.94 11.13
C GLN A 77 8.25 -21.46 10.66
N LYS A 78 8.25 -20.67 9.61
CA LYS A 78 7.03 -20.16 8.99
C LYS A 78 7.11 -20.30 7.49
N GLU A 79 6.11 -20.94 6.92
CA GLU A 79 5.94 -21.03 5.48
C GLU A 79 5.04 -19.89 4.99
N PHE A 80 5.50 -19.18 3.98
CA PHE A 80 4.77 -18.11 3.32
C PHE A 80 4.46 -18.51 1.88
N ARG A 81 3.26 -18.22 1.44
CA ARG A 81 2.90 -18.39 0.02
C ARG A 81 3.75 -17.46 -0.85
N GLY A 82 4.19 -17.98 -1.97
CA GLY A 82 5.00 -17.27 -2.95
C GLY A 82 6.49 -17.20 -2.57
N ILE A 83 7.29 -16.82 -3.55
CA ILE A 83 8.72 -16.57 -3.37
C ILE A 83 8.88 -15.16 -2.81
N ARG A 84 9.57 -15.03 -1.67
CA ARG A 84 9.79 -13.74 -0.97
C ARG A 84 11.26 -13.34 -0.96
N PRO A 85 11.78 -12.87 -2.08
CA PRO A 85 13.21 -12.53 -2.22
C PRO A 85 13.62 -11.25 -1.48
N SER A 86 12.66 -10.47 -0.99
CA SER A 86 12.95 -9.26 -0.20
C SER A 86 13.46 -9.54 1.21
N LEU A 87 13.52 -10.81 1.63
CA LEU A 87 14.08 -11.24 2.90
C LEU A 87 15.42 -11.92 2.65
N CYS A 88 16.45 -11.44 3.32
CA CYS A 88 17.77 -12.04 3.30
C CYS A 88 18.07 -12.71 4.65
N GLN A 89 18.97 -13.69 4.63
CA GLN A 89 19.44 -14.29 5.87
C GLN A 89 20.27 -13.27 6.65
N GLY A 90 19.95 -13.10 7.94
CA GLY A 90 20.52 -12.05 8.78
C GLY A 90 19.55 -10.88 9.03
N ASP A 91 18.52 -10.73 8.21
CA ASP A 91 17.54 -9.66 8.37
C ASP A 91 16.82 -9.74 9.70
N ARG A 92 16.48 -8.57 10.25
CA ARG A 92 15.64 -8.45 11.43
C ARG A 92 14.22 -8.11 11.03
N VAL A 93 13.29 -9.01 11.38
CA VAL A 93 11.88 -8.89 11.02
C VAL A 93 11.03 -8.72 12.28
N PRO A 94 10.19 -7.69 12.36
CA PRO A 94 9.24 -7.56 13.47
C PRO A 94 8.12 -8.58 13.29
N ILE A 95 7.97 -9.48 14.26
CA ILE A 95 6.93 -10.50 14.30
C ILE A 95 6.07 -10.34 15.55
N VAL A 96 4.90 -10.96 15.50
CA VAL A 96 4.03 -11.18 16.65
C VAL A 96 4.03 -12.66 16.95
N TYR A 97 4.27 -13.04 18.19
CA TYR A 97 4.31 -14.42 18.65
C TYR A 97 3.24 -14.67 19.69
N LEU A 98 2.40 -15.68 19.44
CA LEU A 98 1.36 -16.13 20.36
C LEU A 98 1.82 -17.43 21.03
N LYS A 99 2.30 -17.32 22.27
CA LYS A 99 2.88 -18.44 23.03
C LYS A 99 1.89 -19.62 23.19
N SER A 100 0.61 -19.32 23.41
CA SER A 100 -0.43 -20.35 23.62
C SER A 100 -0.63 -21.30 22.43
N GLN A 101 -0.30 -20.86 21.23
CA GLN A 101 -0.49 -21.64 19.99
C GLN A 101 0.83 -21.93 19.27
N GLY A 102 1.96 -21.41 19.76
CA GLY A 102 3.24 -21.49 19.05
C GLY A 102 3.22 -20.76 17.68
N ALA A 103 2.22 -19.91 17.47
CA ALA A 103 1.99 -19.26 16.18
C ALA A 103 2.73 -17.92 16.08
N CYS A 104 3.26 -17.63 14.90
CA CYS A 104 3.86 -16.32 14.61
C CYS A 104 3.30 -15.73 13.31
N ALA A 105 3.24 -14.40 13.25
CA ALA A 105 2.86 -13.67 12.06
C ALA A 105 3.66 -12.37 11.95
N PRO A 106 3.85 -11.83 10.72
CA PRO A 106 4.40 -10.50 10.53
C PRO A 106 3.52 -9.45 11.21
N TRP A 107 4.15 -8.49 11.91
CA TRP A 107 3.40 -7.43 12.60
C TRP A 107 2.40 -6.69 11.70
N LYS A 108 2.76 -6.45 10.43
CA LYS A 108 1.90 -5.75 9.48
C LYS A 108 0.59 -6.52 9.17
N GLU A 109 0.62 -7.85 9.24
CA GLU A 109 -0.55 -8.70 8.95
C GLU A 109 -1.53 -8.76 10.13
N VAL A 110 -1.03 -8.53 11.36
CA VAL A 110 -1.86 -8.56 12.59
C VAL A 110 -2.50 -7.21 12.87
N ARG A 111 -1.82 -6.12 12.52
CA ARG A 111 -2.34 -4.77 12.76
C ARG A 111 -3.58 -4.51 11.90
N SER A 112 -4.69 -4.20 12.54
CA SER A 112 -5.95 -3.86 11.90
C SER A 112 -6.26 -2.37 12.07
N LEU A 113 -6.94 -1.81 11.07
CA LEU A 113 -7.47 -0.44 11.08
C LEU A 113 -8.94 -0.40 11.55
N TRP A 114 -9.38 -1.39 12.33
CA TRP A 114 -10.77 -1.50 12.78
C TRP A 114 -11.32 -0.23 13.48
N PRO A 115 -10.53 0.55 14.27
CA PRO A 115 -11.05 1.77 14.87
C PRO A 115 -11.43 2.82 13.82
N VAL A 116 -10.64 2.90 12.73
CA VAL A 116 -10.93 3.82 11.61
C VAL A 116 -12.21 3.41 10.89
N TRP A 117 -12.39 2.12 10.63
CA TRP A 117 -13.62 1.60 10.01
C TRP A 117 -14.83 1.81 10.91
N GLY A 118 -14.68 1.64 12.24
CA GLY A 118 -15.72 1.92 13.21
C GLY A 118 -16.15 3.37 13.20
N LEU A 119 -15.20 4.30 13.19
CA LEU A 119 -15.47 5.74 13.11
C LEU A 119 -16.21 6.11 11.83
N LEU A 120 -15.74 5.61 10.67
CA LEU A 120 -16.39 5.85 9.38
C LEU A 120 -17.82 5.28 9.36
N GLY A 121 -18.01 4.08 9.91
CA GLY A 121 -19.35 3.47 10.04
C GLY A 121 -20.28 4.31 10.92
N ALA A 122 -19.79 4.82 12.04
CA ALA A 122 -20.57 5.68 12.93
C ALA A 122 -20.93 7.01 12.26
N LEU A 123 -20.03 7.63 11.51
CA LEU A 123 -20.30 8.84 10.73
C LEU A 123 -21.38 8.61 9.66
N CYS A 124 -21.25 7.52 8.88
CA CYS A 124 -22.26 7.18 7.86
C CYS A 124 -23.62 6.87 8.50
N GLY A 125 -23.64 6.14 9.62
CA GLY A 125 -24.87 5.83 10.36
C GLY A 125 -25.53 7.10 10.92
N GLY A 126 -24.76 8.00 11.53
CA GLY A 126 -25.22 9.29 12.01
C GLY A 126 -25.82 10.16 10.90
N SER A 127 -25.14 10.18 9.73
CA SER A 127 -25.64 10.90 8.55
C SER A 127 -26.96 10.31 8.03
N ALA A 128 -27.11 8.98 8.01
CA ALA A 128 -28.36 8.33 7.60
C ALA A 128 -29.51 8.67 8.56
N VAL A 129 -29.26 8.66 9.87
CA VAL A 129 -30.22 9.05 10.89
C VAL A 129 -30.63 10.52 10.75
N ALA A 130 -29.66 11.42 10.58
CA ALA A 130 -29.93 12.85 10.36
C ALA A 130 -30.80 13.08 9.11
N LEU A 131 -30.52 12.40 8.01
CA LEU A 131 -31.32 12.46 6.79
C LEU A 131 -32.74 11.89 6.99
N LEU A 132 -32.90 10.89 7.83
CA LEU A 132 -34.21 10.30 8.11
C LEU A 132 -35.13 11.28 8.85
N PHE A 133 -34.62 11.91 9.91
CA PHE A 133 -35.41 12.75 10.78
C PHE A 133 -35.54 14.22 10.30
N GLN A 134 -34.50 14.75 9.70
CA GLN A 134 -34.42 16.15 9.30
C GLN A 134 -34.12 16.38 7.81
N GLY A 135 -34.20 15.34 6.98
CA GLY A 135 -33.75 15.43 5.60
C GLY A 135 -34.41 16.52 4.76
N ARG A 136 -35.72 16.80 4.99
CA ARG A 136 -36.40 17.90 4.30
C ARG A 136 -35.89 19.27 4.77
N ASN A 137 -35.69 19.45 6.05
CA ASN A 137 -35.17 20.70 6.62
C ASN A 137 -33.71 20.92 6.26
N ILE A 138 -32.89 19.86 6.25
CA ILE A 138 -31.50 19.91 5.80
C ILE A 138 -31.43 20.29 4.33
N LEU A 139 -32.24 19.69 3.47
CA LEU A 139 -32.20 19.98 2.01
C LEU A 139 -32.71 21.42 1.74
N ALA A 140 -33.76 21.89 2.44
CA ALA A 140 -34.21 23.27 2.34
C ALA A 140 -33.13 24.24 2.82
N ALA A 141 -32.53 23.99 3.97
CA ALA A 141 -31.47 24.82 4.50
C ALA A 141 -30.20 24.83 3.59
N LEU A 142 -29.89 23.69 2.90
CA LEU A 142 -28.80 23.65 1.93
C LEU A 142 -29.12 24.43 0.66
N SER A 143 -30.37 24.44 0.19
CA SER A 143 -30.82 25.28 -0.94
C SER A 143 -30.70 26.75 -0.66
N ASP A 144 -30.92 27.15 0.60
CA ASP A 144 -30.91 28.54 1.05
C ASP A 144 -29.52 29.01 1.52
N TYR A 145 -28.52 28.10 1.49
CA TYR A 145 -27.16 28.47 1.85
C TYR A 145 -26.54 29.37 0.79
N THR A 146 -26.11 30.57 1.20
CA THR A 146 -25.33 31.49 0.38
C THR A 146 -24.10 31.94 1.14
N VAL A 147 -23.11 32.51 0.42
CA VAL A 147 -21.90 33.05 1.05
C VAL A 147 -22.25 34.29 1.92
N GLU A 148 -23.30 35.03 1.56
CA GLU A 148 -23.72 36.19 2.28
C GLU A 148 -24.55 35.83 3.55
N TYR A 149 -25.32 34.75 3.47
CA TYR A 149 -26.17 34.28 4.56
C TYR A 149 -25.88 32.79 4.86
N PRO A 150 -24.74 32.49 5.52
CA PRO A 150 -24.40 31.12 5.87
C PRO A 150 -25.37 30.57 6.91
N ASN A 151 -25.73 29.30 6.75
CA ASN A 151 -26.54 28.57 7.75
C ASN A 151 -25.76 27.36 8.30
N LEU A 152 -26.13 26.88 9.47
CA LEU A 152 -25.42 25.82 10.17
C LEU A 152 -25.34 24.53 9.37
N PRO A 153 -26.39 24.00 8.70
CA PRO A 153 -26.31 22.82 7.87
C PRO A 153 -25.35 22.98 6.68
N GLY A 154 -25.38 24.13 6.00
CA GLY A 154 -24.47 24.43 4.88
C GLY A 154 -23.00 24.53 5.34
N THR A 155 -22.76 25.21 6.46
CA THR A 155 -21.42 25.30 7.07
C THR A 155 -20.88 23.93 7.45
N ALA A 156 -21.70 23.07 8.07
CA ALA A 156 -21.33 21.70 8.41
C ALA A 156 -21.04 20.85 7.16
N LEU A 157 -21.84 21.01 6.09
CA LEU A 157 -21.61 20.33 4.83
C LEU A 157 -20.28 20.76 4.17
N CYS A 158 -20.00 22.05 4.13
CA CYS A 158 -18.73 22.56 3.62
C CYS A 158 -17.54 21.97 4.39
N LEU A 159 -17.63 21.88 5.72
CA LEU A 159 -16.60 21.28 6.55
C LEU A 159 -16.39 19.79 6.21
N ILE A 160 -17.49 19.02 6.09
CA ILE A 160 -17.42 17.59 5.76
C ILE A 160 -16.81 17.38 4.37
N ILE A 161 -17.24 18.13 3.36
CA ILE A 161 -16.69 18.06 2.01
C ILE A 161 -15.21 18.45 2.01
N GLY A 162 -14.85 19.52 2.73
CA GLY A 162 -13.46 19.94 2.88
C GLY A 162 -12.56 18.85 3.46
N ILE A 163 -13.01 18.19 4.54
CA ILE A 163 -12.29 17.05 5.14
C ILE A 163 -12.19 15.88 4.17
N ALA A 164 -13.27 15.53 3.47
CA ALA A 164 -13.27 14.43 2.51
C ALA A 164 -12.32 14.70 1.34
N CYS A 165 -12.33 15.92 0.77
CA CYS A 165 -11.41 16.32 -0.29
C CYS A 165 -9.96 16.37 0.19
N ALA A 166 -9.70 16.85 1.39
CA ALA A 166 -8.34 16.86 1.96
C ALA A 166 -7.82 15.44 2.19
N ALA A 167 -8.62 14.56 2.78
CA ALA A 167 -8.27 13.17 3.02
C ALA A 167 -8.08 12.39 1.71
N GLY A 168 -9.00 12.56 0.76
CA GLY A 168 -8.93 11.99 -0.58
C GLY A 168 -7.71 12.48 -1.36
N GLY A 169 -7.44 13.79 -1.34
CA GLY A 169 -6.27 14.40 -1.95
C GLY A 169 -4.96 13.88 -1.34
N PHE A 170 -4.88 13.78 -0.01
CA PHE A 170 -3.72 13.20 0.67
C PHE A 170 -3.49 11.74 0.29
N ALA A 171 -4.53 10.91 0.29
CA ALA A 171 -4.44 9.51 -0.11
C ALA A 171 -4.01 9.39 -1.57
N PHE A 172 -4.58 10.19 -2.47
CA PHE A 172 -4.25 10.24 -3.89
C PHE A 172 -2.79 10.63 -4.13
N VAL A 173 -2.31 11.71 -3.48
CA VAL A 173 -0.91 12.15 -3.58
C VAL A 173 0.04 11.08 -3.06
N ARG A 174 -0.28 10.46 -1.93
CA ARG A 174 0.58 9.45 -1.31
C ARG A 174 0.68 8.16 -2.13
N THR A 175 -0.41 7.72 -2.74
CA THR A 175 -0.45 6.43 -3.47
C THR A 175 -0.12 6.61 -4.94
N LEU A 176 -1.00 7.27 -5.69
CA LEU A 176 -0.90 7.34 -7.15
C LEU A 176 0.16 8.32 -7.64
N LEU A 177 0.17 9.54 -7.11
CA LEU A 177 1.13 10.55 -7.53
C LEU A 177 2.54 10.19 -7.06
N GLY A 178 2.68 9.65 -5.85
CA GLY A 178 3.96 9.18 -5.33
C GLY A 178 4.58 8.08 -6.18
N ASP A 179 3.78 7.12 -6.64
CA ASP A 179 4.24 6.03 -7.49
C ASP A 179 4.52 6.50 -8.93
N ALA A 180 3.71 7.41 -9.48
CA ALA A 180 3.95 8.02 -10.78
C ALA A 180 5.26 8.84 -10.80
N ILE A 181 5.51 9.65 -9.78
CA ILE A 181 6.76 10.41 -9.64
C ILE A 181 7.95 9.45 -9.51
N ARG A 182 7.84 8.41 -8.71
CA ARG A 182 8.91 7.40 -8.57
C ARG A 182 9.21 6.70 -9.89
N ALA A 183 8.18 6.27 -10.62
CA ALA A 183 8.33 5.63 -11.92
C ALA A 183 9.03 6.56 -12.91
N PHE A 184 8.67 7.84 -12.94
CA PHE A 184 9.29 8.84 -13.80
C PHE A 184 10.74 9.17 -13.40
N THR A 185 11.01 9.31 -12.10
CA THR A 185 12.35 9.71 -11.63
C THR A 185 13.33 8.55 -11.49
N ALA A 186 12.85 7.30 -11.43
CA ALA A 186 13.69 6.14 -11.19
C ALA A 186 14.82 5.97 -12.23
N PRO A 187 14.59 6.07 -13.57
CA PRO A 187 15.66 5.93 -14.54
C PRO A 187 16.70 7.05 -14.45
N LEU A 188 16.26 8.30 -14.18
CA LEU A 188 17.17 9.45 -13.99
C LEU A 188 18.02 9.27 -12.72
N ALA A 189 17.39 8.91 -11.63
CA ALA A 189 18.06 8.66 -10.35
C ALA A 189 19.08 7.52 -10.49
N TRP A 190 18.74 6.45 -11.23
CA TRP A 190 19.63 5.35 -11.50
C TRP A 190 20.85 5.81 -12.32
N GLY A 191 20.63 6.56 -13.41
CA GLY A 191 21.71 7.10 -14.24
C GLY A 191 22.66 7.99 -13.45
N LEU A 192 22.13 8.88 -12.62
CA LEU A 192 22.91 9.75 -11.74
C LEU A 192 23.72 8.94 -10.69
N GLN A 193 23.11 7.93 -10.08
CA GLN A 193 23.81 7.07 -9.12
C GLN A 193 24.93 6.28 -9.76
N LYS A 194 24.74 5.80 -11.00
CA LYS A 194 25.78 5.11 -11.78
C LYS A 194 26.94 6.03 -12.10
N LEU A 195 26.65 7.26 -12.58
CA LEU A 195 27.66 8.29 -12.86
C LEU A 195 28.48 8.66 -11.62
N LEU A 196 27.85 8.69 -10.45
CA LEU A 196 28.51 9.01 -9.18
C LEU A 196 29.25 7.80 -8.56
N GLY A 197 29.30 6.65 -9.23
CA GLY A 197 29.94 5.44 -8.71
C GLY A 197 29.30 4.90 -7.43
N ARG A 198 27.97 5.13 -7.25
CA ARG A 198 27.23 4.72 -6.05
C ARG A 198 26.53 3.38 -6.21
N LEU A 199 26.61 2.77 -7.38
CA LEU A 199 26.03 1.47 -7.68
C LEU A 199 27.13 0.44 -7.78
N GLU A 200 26.99 -0.66 -7.07
CA GLU A 200 27.84 -1.84 -7.13
C GLU A 200 27.24 -2.83 -8.13
N GLU A 201 28.07 -3.36 -9.03
CA GLU A 201 27.66 -4.36 -10.01
C GLU A 201 27.71 -5.76 -9.38
N VAL A 202 26.61 -6.48 -9.43
CA VAL A 202 26.46 -7.82 -8.87
C VAL A 202 26.08 -8.77 -10.00
N PRO A 203 26.92 -9.75 -10.35
CA PRO A 203 26.57 -10.75 -11.36
C PRO A 203 25.46 -11.64 -10.83
N ALA A 204 24.41 -11.82 -11.61
CA ALA A 204 23.24 -12.61 -11.26
C ALA A 204 22.83 -13.49 -12.44
N ARG A 205 22.25 -14.65 -12.16
CA ARG A 205 21.71 -15.58 -13.14
C ARG A 205 20.20 -15.52 -13.14
N CYS A 206 19.57 -15.45 -14.30
CA CYS A 206 18.13 -15.62 -14.40
C CYS A 206 17.78 -17.11 -14.24
N GLU A 207 17.08 -17.45 -13.16
CA GLU A 207 16.65 -18.83 -12.88
C GLU A 207 15.41 -19.23 -13.69
N GLY A 208 14.53 -18.28 -13.95
CA GLY A 208 13.25 -18.51 -14.63
C GLY A 208 12.27 -17.38 -14.42
N TRP A 209 11.04 -17.61 -14.83
CA TRP A 209 9.94 -16.66 -14.73
C TRP A 209 8.95 -17.08 -13.66
N ILE A 210 8.52 -16.14 -12.84
CA ILE A 210 7.46 -16.35 -11.85
C ILE A 210 6.17 -15.79 -12.41
N ASN A 211 5.16 -16.63 -12.53
CA ASN A 211 3.79 -16.22 -12.84
C ASN A 211 3.03 -15.98 -11.53
N LYS A 212 2.39 -14.85 -11.42
CA LYS A 212 1.45 -14.53 -10.34
C LYS A 212 0.12 -14.15 -10.95
N SER A 213 -0.98 -14.69 -10.43
CA SER A 213 -2.32 -14.23 -10.77
C SER A 213 -2.51 -12.79 -10.30
N ASP A 214 -3.01 -11.92 -11.16
CA ASP A 214 -3.35 -10.52 -10.85
C ASP A 214 -4.73 -10.38 -10.18
N GLY A 215 -5.49 -11.46 -10.06
CA GLY A 215 -6.84 -11.47 -9.51
C GLY A 215 -7.94 -11.15 -10.51
N ASP A 216 -7.60 -10.57 -11.67
CA ASP A 216 -8.55 -10.19 -12.74
C ASP A 216 -8.58 -11.21 -13.90
N GLY A 217 -7.96 -12.38 -13.67
CA GLY A 217 -7.88 -13.48 -14.66
C GLY A 217 -6.65 -13.38 -15.58
N GLY A 218 -5.82 -12.37 -15.43
CA GLY A 218 -4.50 -12.24 -16.04
C GLY A 218 -3.38 -12.86 -15.20
N SER A 219 -2.18 -12.86 -15.72
CA SER A 219 -0.98 -13.24 -14.97
C SER A 219 0.18 -12.31 -15.24
N ASP A 220 0.69 -11.75 -14.17
CA ASP A 220 1.93 -10.98 -14.19
C ASP A 220 3.15 -11.90 -14.18
N THR A 221 4.14 -11.58 -15.00
CA THR A 221 5.37 -12.35 -15.08
C THR A 221 6.57 -11.55 -14.60
N TYR A 222 7.38 -12.17 -13.75
CA TYR A 222 8.56 -11.56 -13.14
C TYR A 222 9.77 -12.48 -13.30
N PRO A 223 10.95 -12.00 -13.75
CA PRO A 223 12.16 -12.81 -13.76
C PRO A 223 12.66 -13.01 -12.32
N LEU A 224 13.11 -14.23 -12.02
CA LEU A 224 13.79 -14.57 -10.78
C LEU A 224 15.29 -14.59 -11.01
N PHE A 225 16.02 -13.76 -10.30
CA PHE A 225 17.49 -13.74 -10.35
C PHE A 225 18.07 -14.39 -9.11
N SER A 226 19.14 -15.20 -9.31
CA SER A 226 19.97 -15.74 -8.24
C SER A 226 21.37 -15.14 -8.32
N PHE A 227 21.99 -14.87 -7.19
CA PHE A 227 23.36 -14.35 -7.08
C PHE A 227 23.98 -14.72 -5.75
N TRP A 228 25.30 -14.64 -5.68
CA TRP A 228 26.04 -14.90 -4.44
C TRP A 228 26.26 -13.61 -3.69
N GLU A 229 25.87 -13.59 -2.42
CA GLU A 229 26.09 -12.48 -1.50
C GLU A 229 26.61 -13.01 -0.17
N SER A 230 27.76 -12.51 0.30
CA SER A 230 28.37 -12.90 1.57
C SER A 230 28.51 -14.42 1.75
N GLY A 231 28.87 -15.12 0.68
CA GLY A 231 29.08 -16.58 0.67
C GLY A 231 27.80 -17.41 0.63
N ARG A 232 26.64 -16.79 0.30
CA ARG A 232 25.33 -17.46 0.23
C ARG A 232 24.59 -17.11 -1.05
N MET A 233 23.76 -18.05 -1.51
CA MET A 233 22.87 -17.85 -2.65
C MET A 233 21.69 -16.97 -2.20
N SER A 234 21.53 -15.82 -2.84
CA SER A 234 20.41 -14.90 -2.65
C SER A 234 19.55 -14.85 -3.90
N TYR A 235 18.28 -14.49 -3.73
CA TYR A 235 17.33 -14.36 -4.82
C TYR A 235 16.72 -12.97 -4.83
N TRP A 236 16.44 -12.47 -6.03
CA TRP A 236 15.77 -11.17 -6.21
C TRP A 236 14.77 -11.22 -7.35
N ILE A 237 13.65 -10.52 -7.19
CA ILE A 237 12.61 -10.33 -8.19
C ILE A 237 12.44 -8.81 -8.37
N PRO A 238 12.46 -8.29 -9.61
CA PRO A 238 12.16 -6.89 -9.85
C PRO A 238 10.75 -6.53 -9.37
N PRO A 239 10.54 -5.32 -8.84
CA PRO A 239 9.24 -4.88 -8.36
C PRO A 239 8.23 -4.61 -9.49
N THR A 240 8.70 -4.49 -10.72
CA THR A 240 7.89 -4.22 -11.91
C THR A 240 7.80 -5.44 -12.82
N VAL A 241 6.65 -5.61 -13.45
CA VAL A 241 6.44 -6.62 -14.48
C VAL A 241 7.45 -6.40 -15.61
N GLN A 242 8.05 -7.49 -16.10
CA GLN A 242 9.06 -7.45 -17.15
C GLN A 242 8.60 -8.28 -18.35
N SER A 243 8.97 -7.83 -19.55
CA SER A 243 8.74 -8.61 -20.76
C SER A 243 9.60 -9.86 -20.76
N ARG A 244 9.03 -11.01 -21.11
CA ARG A 244 9.77 -12.29 -21.24
C ARG A 244 10.89 -12.24 -22.26
N HIS A 245 10.84 -11.34 -23.23
CA HIS A 245 11.88 -11.17 -24.24
C HIS A 245 13.17 -10.57 -23.70
N ASN A 246 13.10 -9.85 -22.57
CA ASN A 246 14.26 -9.14 -22.01
C ASN A 246 15.22 -10.05 -21.24
N PHE A 247 14.72 -11.18 -20.73
CA PHE A 247 15.50 -12.06 -19.87
C PHE A 247 15.28 -13.51 -20.26
N GLN A 248 16.36 -14.22 -20.50
CA GLN A 248 16.32 -15.65 -20.83
C GLN A 248 16.81 -16.47 -19.63
N PRO A 249 16.06 -17.50 -19.21
CA PRO A 249 16.49 -18.42 -18.16
C PRO A 249 17.86 -19.03 -18.46
N GLY A 250 18.69 -19.12 -17.44
CA GLY A 250 20.06 -19.64 -17.56
C GLY A 250 21.12 -18.60 -17.88
N ASN A 251 20.77 -17.46 -18.47
CA ASN A 251 21.72 -16.41 -18.82
C ASN A 251 22.13 -15.57 -17.60
N GLN A 252 23.33 -14.98 -17.70
CA GLN A 252 23.84 -14.05 -16.70
C GLN A 252 23.47 -12.61 -17.04
N TYR A 253 23.16 -11.85 -16.00
CA TYR A 253 22.78 -10.44 -16.05
C TYR A 253 23.49 -9.70 -14.93
N THR A 254 23.62 -8.38 -15.07
CA THR A 254 24.18 -7.53 -14.03
C THR A 254 23.06 -6.85 -13.27
N LEU A 255 22.97 -7.11 -11.97
CA LEU A 255 22.16 -6.33 -11.03
C LEU A 255 23.02 -5.19 -10.48
N TYR A 256 22.36 -4.11 -10.10
CA TYR A 256 22.99 -2.95 -9.50
C TYR A 256 22.50 -2.77 -8.07
N ARG A 257 23.43 -2.78 -7.13
CA ARG A 257 23.15 -2.61 -5.70
C ARG A 257 23.46 -1.18 -5.28
N ASP A 258 22.50 -0.52 -4.61
CA ASP A 258 22.73 0.81 -4.04
C ASP A 258 23.38 0.70 -2.63
N ARG A 259 23.82 1.84 -2.08
CA ARG A 259 24.40 1.92 -0.73
C ARG A 259 23.43 1.50 0.40
N LYS A 260 22.13 1.41 0.12
CA LYS A 260 21.09 0.94 1.04
C LYS A 260 20.81 -0.55 0.91
N GLY A 261 21.58 -1.26 0.06
CA GLY A 261 21.40 -2.70 -0.19
C GLY A 261 20.21 -3.03 -1.09
N ARG A 262 19.64 -2.07 -1.84
CA ARG A 262 18.53 -2.32 -2.76
C ARG A 262 19.08 -2.66 -4.14
N TYR A 263 18.52 -3.71 -4.74
CA TYR A 263 18.87 -4.14 -6.08
C TYR A 263 17.99 -3.49 -7.14
N SER A 264 18.55 -3.25 -8.31
CA SER A 264 17.87 -2.73 -9.50
C SER A 264 18.46 -3.31 -10.76
N LEU A 265 17.66 -3.34 -11.82
CA LEU A 265 18.12 -3.60 -13.18
C LEU A 265 18.53 -2.29 -13.85
N GLN A 266 19.36 -2.39 -14.84
CA GLN A 266 19.62 -1.27 -15.74
C GLN A 266 18.32 -0.91 -16.47
N PRO A 267 17.89 0.37 -16.45
CA PRO A 267 16.73 0.79 -17.23
C PRO A 267 16.97 0.50 -18.72
N SER A 268 15.98 -0.02 -19.39
CA SER A 268 16.05 -0.23 -20.82
C SER A 268 16.03 1.10 -21.58
N LEU A 269 16.51 1.09 -22.80
CA LEU A 269 16.44 2.29 -23.65
C LEU A 269 14.98 2.73 -23.87
N SER A 270 14.07 1.77 -23.95
CA SER A 270 12.62 2.02 -24.04
C SER A 270 12.08 2.73 -22.80
N ASP A 271 12.54 2.39 -21.59
CA ASP A 271 12.11 3.07 -20.36
C ASP A 271 12.51 4.55 -20.39
N VAL A 272 13.71 4.84 -20.92
CA VAL A 272 14.20 6.22 -21.05
C VAL A 272 13.46 6.97 -22.16
N LEU A 273 13.21 6.34 -23.31
CA LEU A 273 12.49 6.95 -24.43
C LEU A 273 11.00 7.17 -24.13
N CYS A 274 10.40 6.35 -23.29
CA CYS A 274 9.00 6.53 -22.87
C CYS A 274 8.81 7.59 -21.77
N MET A 275 9.88 8.12 -21.18
CA MET A 275 9.80 9.17 -20.16
C MET A 275 8.96 10.40 -20.57
N PRO A 276 9.13 11.00 -21.76
CA PRO A 276 8.32 12.14 -22.17
C PRO A 276 6.83 11.83 -22.19
N PHE A 277 6.45 10.61 -22.58
CA PHE A 277 5.05 10.18 -22.59
C PHE A 277 4.47 9.98 -21.20
N ALA A 278 5.30 9.64 -20.21
CA ALA A 278 4.89 9.55 -18.81
C ALA A 278 4.58 10.93 -18.17
N LEU A 279 5.01 12.05 -18.79
CA LEU A 279 4.64 13.39 -18.34
C LEU A 279 3.15 13.67 -18.52
N ILE A 280 2.48 13.06 -19.51
CA ILE A 280 1.06 13.28 -19.77
C ILE A 280 0.20 12.78 -18.60
N PRO A 281 0.26 11.50 -18.19
CA PRO A 281 -0.48 11.05 -17.02
C PRO A 281 -0.03 11.74 -15.74
N LEU A 282 1.26 12.06 -15.60
CA LEU A 282 1.76 12.78 -14.42
C LEU A 282 1.13 14.18 -14.31
N SER A 283 1.02 14.92 -15.43
CA SER A 283 0.37 16.25 -15.43
C SER A 283 -1.11 16.15 -15.08
N PHE A 284 -1.81 15.13 -15.57
CA PHE A 284 -3.20 14.85 -15.23
C PHE A 284 -3.36 14.57 -13.72
N PHE A 285 -2.51 13.72 -13.15
CA PHE A 285 -2.51 13.43 -11.70
C PHE A 285 -2.20 14.67 -10.86
N LEU A 286 -1.28 15.52 -11.31
CA LEU A 286 -1.00 16.81 -10.65
C LEU A 286 -2.20 17.75 -10.68
N MET A 287 -2.89 17.85 -11.81
CA MET A 287 -4.10 18.65 -11.94
C MET A 287 -5.23 18.14 -11.02
N MET A 288 -5.43 16.82 -10.96
CA MET A 288 -6.41 16.22 -10.05
C MET A 288 -6.06 16.50 -8.57
N ALA A 289 -4.80 16.32 -8.18
CA ALA A 289 -4.35 16.62 -6.84
C ALA A 289 -4.57 18.09 -6.48
N ALA A 290 -4.20 19.01 -7.40
CA ALA A 290 -4.40 20.44 -7.22
C ALA A 290 -5.89 20.79 -7.09
N SER A 291 -6.77 20.22 -7.92
CA SER A 291 -8.21 20.47 -7.83
C SER A 291 -8.80 20.03 -6.49
N LEU A 292 -8.40 18.87 -5.97
CA LEU A 292 -8.83 18.39 -4.65
C LEU A 292 -8.36 19.30 -3.51
N VAL A 293 -7.12 19.78 -3.58
CA VAL A 293 -6.57 20.72 -2.59
C VAL A 293 -7.29 22.06 -2.64
N LEU A 294 -7.52 22.61 -3.85
CA LEU A 294 -8.25 23.87 -4.02
C LEU A 294 -9.69 23.75 -3.56
N THR A 295 -10.36 22.65 -3.88
CA THR A 295 -11.73 22.40 -3.39
C THR A 295 -11.76 22.31 -1.86
N ALA A 296 -10.83 21.58 -1.25
CA ALA A 296 -10.72 21.51 0.21
C ALA A 296 -10.50 22.90 0.82
N ALA A 297 -9.60 23.69 0.28
CA ALA A 297 -9.31 25.06 0.76
C ALA A 297 -10.54 25.97 0.65
N ALA A 298 -11.26 25.93 -0.48
CA ALA A 298 -12.50 26.69 -0.66
C ALA A 298 -13.57 26.27 0.33
N MET A 299 -13.77 24.95 0.55
CA MET A 299 -14.77 24.44 1.51
C MET A 299 -14.42 24.81 2.95
N PHE A 300 -13.14 24.73 3.34
CA PHE A 300 -12.71 25.19 4.67
C PHE A 300 -12.84 26.71 4.82
N GLY A 301 -12.60 27.49 3.78
CA GLY A 301 -12.82 28.93 3.78
C GLY A 301 -14.29 29.27 4.02
N MET A 302 -15.21 28.63 3.29
CA MET A 302 -16.66 28.81 3.47
C MET A 302 -17.14 28.34 4.85
N ALA A 303 -16.63 27.21 5.34
CA ALA A 303 -16.95 26.72 6.67
C ALA A 303 -16.44 27.67 7.77
N GLY A 304 -15.21 28.17 7.62
CA GLY A 304 -14.62 29.15 8.54
C GLY A 304 -15.40 30.45 8.58
N TRP A 305 -15.80 30.96 7.43
CA TRP A 305 -16.66 32.14 7.34
C TRP A 305 -18.02 31.92 8.04
N GLY A 306 -18.66 30.79 7.75
CA GLY A 306 -19.93 30.44 8.41
C GLY A 306 -19.80 30.39 9.93
N LEU A 307 -18.73 29.82 10.47
CA LEU A 307 -18.50 29.80 11.92
C LEU A 307 -18.30 31.21 12.48
N VAL A 308 -17.47 32.06 11.83
CA VAL A 308 -17.28 33.45 12.25
C VAL A 308 -18.59 34.20 12.26
N TYR A 309 -19.43 34.03 11.22
CA TYR A 309 -20.73 34.66 11.13
C TYR A 309 -21.64 34.29 12.31
N PHE A 310 -21.70 32.99 12.70
CA PHE A 310 -22.49 32.53 13.83
C PHE A 310 -22.02 33.07 15.19
N PHE A 311 -20.70 33.21 15.36
CA PHE A 311 -20.16 33.78 16.61
C PHE A 311 -20.27 35.28 16.69
N SER A 312 -20.38 35.99 15.55
CA SER A 312 -20.55 37.44 15.51
C SER A 312 -22.01 37.90 15.53
N HIS A 313 -22.98 37.02 15.21
CA HIS A 313 -24.42 37.31 15.18
C HIS A 313 -25.16 36.25 15.98
N PRO A 314 -25.02 36.24 17.34
CA PRO A 314 -25.64 35.25 18.22
C PRO A 314 -27.18 35.36 18.27
#